data_a08714a3525dd2f5b30089d6f8135b52
#
_entry.id   a08714a3525dd2f5b30089d6f8135b52
#
_cell.length_a   1.000
_cell.length_b   1.000
_cell.length_c   1.000
_cell.angle_alpha   90.00
_cell.angle_beta   90.00
_cell.angle_gamma   90.00
#
_symmetry.space_group_name_H-M   'P 1'
#
loop_
_entity.id
_entity.type
_entity.pdbx_description
1 polymer ?
#
loop_
_entity_poly.entity_id
_entity_poly.type
_entity_poly.pdbx_seq_one_letter_code
_entity_poly.pdbx_strand_id
1 'polypeptide(L)'
;MRTLYVSDLDGTLLNRQICLSNNTIQTINQLIAEGMLFTYATARSYETAKLVTRGMTSNMPIIVYNGACILNAKTKEVLYSSGFEVQQKQFISDLLKSHQLNPLVYAYQNGVEKVSWVQGRETPGQLYYLEQRKGDRRLNPLVDETTLYQG
;
A
#
# COMPACT_ATOMS: atom_id res chain seq x y z
N MET A 1 29.50 9.74 8.96
CA MET A 1 28.54 8.65 8.76
C MET A 1 27.16 9.29 8.61
N ARG A 2 26.37 8.93 7.59
CA ARG A 2 24.99 9.47 7.43
C ARG A 2 24.01 8.42 7.95
N THR A 3 23.07 8.82 8.80
CA THR A 3 22.03 7.93 9.35
C THR A 3 20.73 8.14 8.58
N LEU A 4 20.13 7.05 8.12
CA LEU A 4 18.77 7.04 7.58
C LEU A 4 17.78 6.69 8.70
N TYR A 5 16.80 7.55 8.90
CA TYR A 5 15.69 7.30 9.81
C TYR A 5 14.48 6.76 9.03
N VAL A 6 13.99 5.61 9.44
CA VAL A 6 12.83 4.95 8.83
C VAL A 6 11.78 4.74 9.92
N SER A 7 10.59 5.29 9.74
CA SER A 7 9.48 5.13 10.70
C SER A 7 8.37 4.28 10.11
N ASP A 8 7.74 3.46 10.94
CA ASP A 8 6.41 2.96 10.63
C ASP A 8 5.37 4.09 10.76
N LEU A 9 4.19 3.90 10.18
CA LEU A 9 3.09 4.85 10.22
C LEU A 9 2.05 4.50 11.30
N ASP A 10 1.40 3.36 11.18
CA ASP A 10 0.26 2.99 12.02
C ASP A 10 0.72 2.55 13.42
N GLY A 11 0.20 3.21 14.45
CA GLY A 11 0.62 2.95 15.82
C GLY A 11 1.99 3.53 16.21
N THR A 12 2.69 4.20 15.28
CA THR A 12 4.01 4.79 15.50
C THR A 12 3.98 6.29 15.22
N LEU A 13 3.95 6.69 13.95
CA LEU A 13 4.00 8.10 13.56
C LEU A 13 2.61 8.75 13.51
N LEU A 14 1.59 7.97 13.16
CA LEU A 14 0.20 8.43 13.12
C LEU A 14 -0.41 8.49 14.52
N ASN A 15 -1.21 9.52 14.75
CA ASN A 15 -1.98 9.67 15.98
C ASN A 15 -3.24 8.78 15.99
N ARG A 16 -4.06 8.86 17.05
CA ARG A 16 -5.30 8.10 17.20
C ARG A 16 -6.36 8.40 16.14
N GLN A 17 -6.28 9.56 15.46
CA GLN A 17 -7.14 9.94 14.33
C GLN A 17 -6.61 9.46 12.98
N ILE A 18 -5.57 8.61 12.99
CA ILE A 18 -4.93 8.05 11.79
C ILE A 18 -4.41 9.18 10.86
N CYS A 19 -3.83 10.21 11.42
CA CYS A 19 -3.18 11.29 10.69
C CYS A 19 -1.93 11.78 11.43
N LEU A 20 -1.08 12.51 10.73
CA LEU A 20 0.03 13.24 11.35
C LEU A 20 -0.47 14.50 12.03
N SER A 21 0.07 14.82 13.20
CA SER A 21 -0.16 16.14 13.81
C SER A 21 0.61 17.22 13.03
N ASN A 22 0.12 18.46 13.07
CA ASN A 22 0.83 19.60 12.47
C ASN A 22 2.25 19.74 13.05
N ASN A 23 2.40 19.52 14.35
CA ASN A 23 3.70 19.57 15.01
C ASN A 23 4.65 18.48 14.47
N THR A 24 4.17 17.25 14.30
CA THR A 24 4.96 16.15 13.70
C THR A 24 5.41 16.50 12.28
N ILE A 25 4.49 17.03 11.45
CA ILE A 25 4.79 17.44 10.07
C ILE A 25 5.87 18.52 10.06
N GLN A 26 5.70 19.58 10.85
CA GLN A 26 6.65 20.71 10.93
C GLN A 26 8.03 20.25 11.40
N THR A 27 8.08 19.44 12.47
CA THR A 27 9.35 18.95 13.02
C THR A 27 10.09 18.08 12.00
N ILE A 28 9.42 17.11 11.35
CA ILE A 28 10.08 16.24 10.37
C ILE A 28 10.55 17.05 9.17
N ASN A 29 9.71 17.96 8.65
CA ASN A 29 10.08 18.79 7.49
C ASN A 29 11.27 19.71 7.81
N GLN A 30 11.32 20.27 9.01
CA GLN A 30 12.47 21.07 9.46
C GLN A 30 13.73 20.23 9.53
N LEU A 31 13.72 19.08 10.19
CA LEU A 31 14.86 18.19 10.31
C LEU A 31 15.36 17.71 8.94
N ILE A 32 14.44 17.44 8.00
CA ILE A 32 14.81 17.11 6.61
C ILE A 32 15.50 18.30 5.94
N ALA A 33 15.03 19.52 6.14
CA ALA A 33 15.67 20.72 5.61
C ALA A 33 17.06 20.95 6.20
N GLU A 34 17.29 20.52 7.44
CA GLU A 34 18.59 20.53 8.14
C GLU A 34 19.50 19.35 7.71
N GLY A 35 19.06 18.48 6.80
CA GLY A 35 19.87 17.40 6.22
C GLY A 35 19.61 16.01 6.77
N MET A 36 18.60 15.81 7.62
CA MET A 36 18.17 14.48 8.05
C MET A 36 17.70 13.66 6.85
N LEU A 37 18.16 12.41 6.74
CA LEU A 37 17.60 11.44 5.79
C LEU A 37 16.44 10.73 6.45
N PHE A 38 15.24 10.93 5.93
CA PHE A 38 14.00 10.40 6.52
C PHE A 38 13.08 9.78 5.49
N THR A 39 12.49 8.65 5.86
CA THR A 39 11.41 7.99 5.13
C THR A 39 10.50 7.21 6.06
N TYR A 40 9.50 6.54 5.49
CA TYR A 40 8.63 5.62 6.21
C TYR A 40 8.53 4.27 5.51
N ALA A 41 8.24 3.23 6.31
CA ALA A 41 7.91 1.89 5.86
C ALA A 41 6.55 1.51 6.44
N THR A 42 5.62 1.06 5.60
CA THR A 42 4.23 0.82 6.02
C THR A 42 3.60 -0.38 5.29
N ALA A 43 2.63 -1.01 5.94
CA ALA A 43 1.74 -1.99 5.31
C ALA A 43 0.78 -1.37 4.27
N ARG A 44 0.58 -0.06 4.34
CA ARG A 44 -0.32 0.65 3.44
C ARG A 44 0.16 0.61 2.00
N SER A 45 -0.80 0.72 1.05
CA SER A 45 -0.48 1.11 -0.32
C SER A 45 0.02 2.56 -0.37
N TYR A 46 0.69 2.95 -1.45
CA TYR A 46 1.08 4.34 -1.64
C TYR A 46 -0.15 5.28 -1.61
N GLU A 47 -1.24 4.90 -2.28
CA GLU A 47 -2.46 5.71 -2.35
C GLU A 47 -3.07 6.00 -0.97
N THR A 48 -3.05 5.04 -0.06
CA THR A 48 -3.55 5.25 1.30
C THR A 48 -2.51 5.91 2.21
N ALA A 49 -1.23 5.64 2.01
CA ALA A 49 -0.15 6.29 2.77
C ALA A 49 -0.09 7.80 2.51
N LYS A 50 -0.20 8.24 1.24
CA LYS A 50 -0.14 9.67 0.88
C LYS A 50 -1.27 10.51 1.51
N LEU A 51 -2.42 9.88 1.80
CA LEU A 51 -3.53 10.57 2.45
C LEU A 51 -3.19 10.91 3.90
N VAL A 52 -2.62 9.94 4.64
CA VAL A 52 -2.33 10.08 6.07
C VAL A 52 -1.01 10.80 6.34
N THR A 53 -0.11 10.88 5.35
CA THR A 53 1.17 11.61 5.43
C THR A 53 1.12 12.97 4.74
N ARG A 54 -0.06 13.48 4.43
CA ARG A 54 -0.24 14.76 3.74
C ARG A 54 0.45 15.90 4.48
N GLY A 55 1.26 16.66 3.75
CA GLY A 55 2.04 17.79 4.30
C GLY A 55 3.44 17.41 4.80
N MET A 56 3.72 16.13 5.01
CA MET A 56 5.06 15.65 5.31
C MET A 56 5.84 15.39 4.02
N THR A 57 7.09 15.83 3.99
CA THR A 57 8.03 15.49 2.92
C THR A 57 8.78 14.20 3.24
N SER A 58 9.26 13.51 2.22
CA SER A 58 10.29 12.48 2.34
C SER A 58 11.36 12.76 1.29
N ASN A 59 12.63 12.73 1.70
CA ASN A 59 13.76 12.93 0.81
C ASN A 59 14.47 11.61 0.42
N MET A 60 13.94 10.50 0.91
CA MET A 60 14.39 9.14 0.65
C MET A 60 13.27 8.30 0.04
N PRO A 61 13.57 7.20 -0.67
CA PRO A 61 12.55 6.30 -1.19
C PRO A 61 11.57 5.85 -0.11
N ILE A 62 10.30 5.76 -0.45
CA ILE A 62 9.23 5.32 0.45
C ILE A 62 8.97 3.83 0.28
N ILE A 63 8.69 3.16 1.39
CA ILE A 63 8.52 1.70 1.45
C ILE A 63 7.06 1.42 1.79
N VAL A 64 6.36 0.70 0.91
CA VAL A 64 4.93 0.39 1.02
C VAL A 64 4.68 -1.11 0.88
N TYR A 65 3.46 -1.57 1.19
CA TYR A 65 3.08 -2.98 1.14
C TYR A 65 4.04 -3.89 1.94
N ASN A 66 4.39 -3.49 3.17
CA ASN A 66 5.34 -4.24 4.02
C ASN A 66 6.70 -4.52 3.34
N GLY A 67 7.18 -3.62 2.49
CA GLY A 67 8.44 -3.77 1.77
C GLY A 67 8.32 -4.43 0.40
N ALA A 68 7.13 -4.88 -0.02
CA ALA A 68 6.94 -5.46 -1.35
C ALA A 68 7.12 -4.43 -2.47
N CYS A 69 7.04 -3.13 -2.17
CA CYS A 69 7.27 -2.08 -3.15
C CYS A 69 8.04 -0.90 -2.53
N ILE A 70 9.03 -0.41 -3.27
CA ILE A 70 9.80 0.81 -2.93
C ILE A 70 9.62 1.80 -4.07
N LEU A 71 9.22 3.02 -3.72
CA LEU A 71 8.94 4.09 -4.67
C LEU A 71 9.88 5.27 -4.47
N ASN A 72 10.23 5.93 -5.56
CA ASN A 72 10.85 7.25 -5.49
C ASN A 72 9.88 8.23 -4.83
N ALA A 73 10.32 8.93 -3.78
CA ALA A 73 9.44 9.83 -3.02
C ALA A 73 8.92 11.01 -3.86
N LYS A 74 9.64 11.44 -4.89
CA LYS A 74 9.29 12.59 -5.75
C LYS A 74 8.53 12.16 -7.00
N THR A 75 9.12 11.26 -7.80
CA THR A 75 8.58 10.85 -9.11
C THR A 75 7.49 9.79 -9.01
N LYS A 76 7.42 9.06 -7.88
CA LYS A 76 6.54 7.91 -7.65
C LYS A 76 6.87 6.69 -8.54
N GLU A 77 7.98 6.74 -9.21
CA GLU A 77 8.52 5.62 -9.97
C GLU A 77 8.81 4.43 -9.04
N VAL A 78 8.47 3.24 -9.49
CA VAL A 78 8.79 1.99 -8.78
C VAL A 78 10.28 1.72 -8.91
N LEU A 79 11.00 1.78 -7.79
CA LEU A 79 12.42 1.48 -7.71
C LEU A 79 12.67 -0.01 -7.45
N TYR A 80 11.75 -0.65 -6.75
CA TYR A 80 11.79 -2.07 -6.43
C TYR A 80 10.38 -2.61 -6.28
N SER A 81 10.15 -3.81 -6.80
CA SER A 81 8.90 -4.54 -6.60
C SER A 81 9.21 -6.04 -6.40
N SER A 82 8.63 -6.62 -5.36
CA SER A 82 8.65 -8.06 -5.09
C SER A 82 7.23 -8.61 -5.24
N GLY A 83 6.86 -8.87 -6.49
CA GLY A 83 5.61 -9.55 -6.82
C GLY A 83 5.78 -11.07 -6.80
N PHE A 84 4.66 -11.80 -6.85
CA PHE A 84 4.67 -13.25 -7.00
C PHE A 84 5.01 -13.65 -8.44
N GLU A 85 5.89 -14.63 -8.60
CA GLU A 85 6.16 -15.28 -9.88
C GLU A 85 4.95 -16.12 -10.32
N VAL A 86 4.91 -16.48 -11.62
CA VAL A 86 3.78 -17.22 -12.21
C VAL A 86 3.48 -18.51 -11.46
N GLN A 87 4.51 -19.29 -11.09
CA GLN A 87 4.33 -20.54 -10.34
C GLN A 87 3.81 -20.30 -8.92
N GLN A 88 4.28 -19.24 -8.26
CA GLN A 88 3.80 -18.84 -6.93
C GLN A 88 2.35 -18.38 -6.99
N LYS A 89 1.98 -17.56 -8.00
CA LYS A 89 0.59 -17.14 -8.22
C LYS A 89 -0.33 -18.32 -8.41
N GLN A 90 0.08 -19.31 -9.22
CA GLN A 90 -0.71 -20.52 -9.44
C GLN A 90 -0.89 -21.31 -8.16
N PHE A 91 0.20 -21.58 -7.42
CA PHE A 91 0.14 -22.30 -6.14
C PHE A 91 -0.79 -21.62 -5.13
N ILE A 92 -0.68 -20.28 -4.97
CA ILE A 92 -1.51 -19.51 -4.05
C ILE A 92 -2.97 -19.57 -4.51
N SER A 93 -3.25 -19.42 -5.80
CA SER A 93 -4.61 -19.51 -6.35
C SER A 93 -5.25 -20.87 -6.05
N ASP A 94 -4.52 -21.96 -6.29
CA ASP A 94 -5.02 -23.31 -6.05
C ASP A 94 -5.25 -23.57 -4.55
N LEU A 95 -4.36 -23.07 -3.70
CA LEU A 95 -4.51 -23.15 -2.25
C LEU A 95 -5.76 -22.40 -1.76
N LEU A 96 -5.95 -21.16 -2.21
CA LEU A 96 -7.12 -20.36 -1.84
C LEU A 96 -8.43 -21.02 -2.32
N LYS A 97 -8.45 -21.55 -3.54
CA LYS A 97 -9.58 -22.30 -4.10
C LYS A 97 -9.90 -23.57 -3.30
N SER A 98 -8.90 -24.36 -2.94
CA SER A 98 -9.09 -25.60 -2.17
C SER A 98 -9.69 -25.35 -0.80
N HIS A 99 -9.45 -24.17 -0.23
CA HIS A 99 -10.01 -23.73 1.04
C HIS A 99 -11.27 -22.83 0.90
N GLN A 100 -11.79 -22.67 -0.31
CA GLN A 100 -12.95 -21.80 -0.62
C GLN A 100 -12.78 -20.35 -0.13
N LEU A 101 -11.55 -19.83 -0.18
CA LEU A 101 -11.22 -18.47 0.23
C LEU A 101 -11.27 -17.53 -0.98
N ASN A 102 -11.93 -16.39 -0.81
CA ASN A 102 -12.02 -15.34 -1.83
C ASN A 102 -11.13 -14.16 -1.43
N PRO A 103 -9.96 -13.95 -2.08
CA PRO A 103 -9.04 -12.90 -1.70
C PRO A 103 -9.44 -11.52 -2.27
N LEU A 104 -8.90 -10.47 -1.66
CA LEU A 104 -8.70 -9.18 -2.32
C LEU A 104 -7.28 -9.19 -2.89
N VAL A 105 -7.16 -9.09 -4.21
CA VAL A 105 -5.87 -9.17 -4.91
C VAL A 105 -5.43 -7.77 -5.32
N TYR A 106 -4.25 -7.37 -4.85
CA TYR A 106 -3.57 -6.15 -5.28
C TYR A 106 -2.63 -6.48 -6.43
N ALA A 107 -2.79 -5.81 -7.55
CA ALA A 107 -1.93 -5.99 -8.72
C ALA A 107 -1.78 -4.69 -9.51
N TYR A 108 -0.69 -4.56 -10.26
CA TYR A 108 -0.52 -3.52 -11.25
C TYR A 108 -0.94 -4.08 -12.61
N GLN A 109 -2.01 -3.52 -13.18
CA GLN A 109 -2.49 -3.88 -14.52
C GLN A 109 -2.32 -2.67 -15.43
N ASN A 110 -1.51 -2.79 -16.47
CA ASN A 110 -1.19 -1.70 -17.42
C ASN A 110 -0.69 -0.42 -16.71
N GLY A 111 0.15 -0.58 -15.70
CA GLY A 111 0.70 0.53 -14.92
C GLY A 111 -0.26 1.18 -13.92
N VAL A 112 -1.46 0.62 -13.77
CA VAL A 112 -2.46 1.09 -12.80
C VAL A 112 -2.65 0.05 -11.70
N GLU A 113 -2.56 0.49 -10.44
CA GLU A 113 -2.86 -0.37 -9.32
C GLU A 113 -4.36 -0.70 -9.26
N LYS A 114 -4.67 -1.98 -9.09
CA LYS A 114 -6.02 -2.51 -8.93
C LYS A 114 -6.15 -3.30 -7.63
N VAL A 115 -7.34 -3.25 -7.05
CA VAL A 115 -7.77 -4.11 -5.95
C VAL A 115 -8.94 -4.93 -6.48
N SER A 116 -8.65 -6.16 -6.88
CA SER A 116 -9.61 -7.02 -7.56
C SER A 116 -10.17 -8.09 -6.62
N TRP A 117 -11.45 -8.41 -6.79
CA TRP A 117 -12.12 -9.51 -6.09
C TRP A 117 -13.29 -10.03 -6.94
N VAL A 118 -13.76 -11.24 -6.64
CA VAL A 118 -14.97 -11.77 -7.27
C VAL A 118 -16.19 -11.25 -6.53
N GLN A 119 -17.01 -10.46 -7.20
CA GLN A 119 -18.22 -9.86 -6.65
C GLN A 119 -19.26 -10.93 -6.25
N GLY A 120 -19.91 -10.71 -5.11
CA GLY A 120 -20.92 -11.63 -4.59
C GLY A 120 -20.36 -12.79 -3.75
N ARG A 121 -19.04 -12.83 -3.54
CA ARG A 121 -18.36 -13.82 -2.69
C ARG A 121 -17.64 -13.20 -1.51
N GLU A 122 -17.96 -11.94 -1.20
CA GLU A 122 -17.28 -11.20 -0.13
C GLU A 122 -17.70 -11.71 1.25
N THR A 123 -16.73 -11.81 2.14
CA THR A 123 -16.97 -11.99 3.58
C THR A 123 -17.45 -10.67 4.21
N PRO A 124 -18.08 -10.70 5.40
CA PRO A 124 -18.46 -9.48 6.11
C PRO A 124 -17.29 -8.51 6.34
N GLY A 125 -16.09 -9.04 6.62
CA GLY A 125 -14.88 -8.23 6.79
C GLY A 125 -14.44 -7.55 5.48
N GLN A 126 -14.55 -8.24 4.35
CA GLN A 126 -14.26 -7.65 3.03
C GLN A 126 -15.29 -6.58 2.65
N LEU A 127 -16.57 -6.82 2.89
CA LEU A 127 -17.62 -5.80 2.65
C LEU A 127 -17.34 -4.53 3.48
N TYR A 128 -17.01 -4.68 4.76
CA TYR A 128 -16.62 -3.54 5.60
C TYR A 128 -15.38 -2.83 5.02
N TYR A 129 -14.36 -3.58 4.63
CA TYR A 129 -13.14 -3.03 4.02
C TYR A 129 -13.42 -2.24 2.75
N LEU A 130 -14.28 -2.77 1.86
CA LEU A 130 -14.65 -2.14 0.59
C LEU A 130 -15.51 -0.89 0.79
N GLU A 131 -16.44 -0.91 1.75
CA GLU A 131 -17.27 0.25 2.07
C GLU A 131 -16.43 1.44 2.57
N GLN A 132 -15.38 1.17 3.40
CA GLN A 132 -14.45 2.23 3.84
C GLN A 132 -13.63 2.82 2.69
N ARG A 133 -13.66 2.21 1.52
CA ARG A 133 -12.94 2.62 0.30
C ARG A 133 -13.86 2.98 -0.85
N LYS A 134 -15.12 3.22 -0.58
CA LYS A 134 -16.10 3.63 -1.58
C LYS A 134 -15.60 4.85 -2.36
N GLY A 135 -15.60 4.74 -3.70
CA GLY A 135 -15.08 5.77 -4.59
C GLY A 135 -13.57 5.69 -4.87
N ASP A 136 -12.86 4.73 -4.28
CA ASP A 136 -11.46 4.45 -4.65
C ASP A 136 -11.42 3.87 -6.07
N ARG A 137 -10.73 4.57 -6.98
CA ARG A 137 -10.65 4.22 -8.41
C ARG A 137 -9.88 2.91 -8.69
N ARG A 138 -9.21 2.36 -7.67
CA ARG A 138 -8.51 1.09 -7.77
C ARG A 138 -9.44 -0.11 -7.60
N LEU A 139 -10.61 0.07 -7.00
CA LEU A 139 -11.58 -1.00 -6.80
C LEU A 139 -12.02 -1.57 -8.14
N ASN A 140 -11.87 -2.87 -8.30
CA ASN A 140 -12.07 -3.60 -9.54
C ASN A 140 -12.85 -4.90 -9.28
N PRO A 141 -14.19 -4.80 -9.10
CA PRO A 141 -15.02 -5.99 -8.95
C PRO A 141 -15.03 -6.81 -10.23
N LEU A 142 -14.87 -8.12 -10.11
CA LEU A 142 -14.85 -9.07 -11.22
C LEU A 142 -16.09 -9.98 -11.16
N VAL A 143 -16.54 -10.44 -12.31
CA VAL A 143 -17.67 -11.38 -12.41
C VAL A 143 -17.21 -12.79 -12.02
N ASP A 144 -15.96 -13.14 -12.32
CA ASP A 144 -15.36 -14.44 -12.05
C ASP A 144 -13.86 -14.33 -11.74
N GLU A 145 -13.19 -15.47 -11.54
CA GLU A 145 -11.78 -15.53 -11.18
C GLU A 145 -10.82 -15.47 -12.38
N THR A 146 -11.30 -15.43 -13.62
CA THR A 146 -10.49 -15.61 -14.84
C THR A 146 -9.34 -14.62 -14.91
N THR A 147 -9.57 -13.39 -14.48
CA THR A 147 -8.58 -12.31 -14.50
C THR A 147 -8.09 -11.89 -13.12
N LEU A 148 -8.53 -12.56 -12.05
CA LEU A 148 -8.29 -12.14 -10.67
C LEU A 148 -6.79 -12.05 -10.32
N TYR A 149 -5.99 -12.96 -10.84
CA TYR A 149 -4.55 -13.06 -10.53
C TYR A 149 -3.66 -12.50 -11.66
N GLN A 150 -4.24 -11.73 -12.59
CA GLN A 150 -3.48 -11.07 -13.65
C GLN A 150 -2.88 -9.75 -13.15
N GLY A 151 -1.57 -9.54 -13.43
CA GLY A 151 -0.81 -8.34 -13.09
C GLY A 151 0.61 -8.66 -12.71
#